data_26ed47fd8cdad4b9e8e7544061e7d837
#
_entry.id   26ed47fd8cdad4b9e8e7544061e7d837
#
_cell.length_a   1.000
_cell.length_b   1.000
_cell.length_c   1.000
_cell.angle_alpha   90.00
_cell.angle_beta   90.00
_cell.angle_gamma   90.00
#
_symmetry.space_group_name_H-M   'P 1'
#
loop_
_entity.id
_entity.type
_entity.pdbx_description
1 polymer ?
#
loop_
_entity_poly.entity_id
_entity_poly.type
_entity_poly.pdbx_seq_one_letter_code
_entity_poly.pdbx_strand_id
1 'polypeptide(L)'
;MNNTPIGNRKSIVLVGNRNAGKSTIFNKLLGFDRSIVSSVAGTTTDPVWKASEMIGYGAVRIVDTAGLDDIGKLGAQRVAKSEEEMRDSDLLIYIFNIEDLVNIEEEIIRKKIKDIKNKYKDKEFIFIANKIDLLDEKILDDIKLRYKDFIFISTKSKENAWLENLNNKIIEKLKNTEEEKSLLEGMLSYGDTALLVVPIDSEAPKGRLILPQVQIIRACLDEGIKVIVCRDSELEETLKENKNIDLVITDSKVFDKVADIVPESISLTSFSILFAREKGDIEEFLKGARYLERLKDGDKVLIAESCTHTVSHEDIGQVLIPNLIRKKTGKKIEFEFVYGKSLPDDLERFSMIIQCGGCMMTRNNMMNRVYAAREHNLAITNYGVTLAYLKGVFDRAVY
;
A
#
# COMPACT_ATOMS: atom_id res chain seq x y z
N MET A 1 -6.06 18.15 -12.09
CA MET A 1 -5.62 16.76 -12.37
C MET A 1 -5.30 16.13 -11.06
N ASN A 2 -5.91 15.00 -10.74
CA ASN A 2 -5.71 14.34 -9.46
C ASN A 2 -4.40 13.53 -9.49
N ASN A 3 -3.33 14.09 -8.97
CA ASN A 3 -1.99 13.48 -9.00
C ASN A 3 -1.70 12.62 -7.74
N THR A 4 -2.74 12.23 -6.97
CA THR A 4 -2.52 11.37 -5.79
C THR A 4 -1.92 10.03 -6.24
N PRO A 5 -0.75 9.64 -5.71
CA PRO A 5 -0.10 8.37 -6.05
C PRO A 5 -0.99 7.16 -5.73
N ILE A 6 -0.83 6.07 -6.48
CA ILE A 6 -1.61 4.85 -6.28
C ILE A 6 -1.42 4.31 -4.84
N GLY A 7 -0.20 4.38 -4.32
CA GLY A 7 0.12 3.91 -2.96
C GLY A 7 -0.54 4.71 -1.82
N ASN A 8 -1.14 5.85 -2.13
CA ASN A 8 -1.86 6.70 -1.16
C ASN A 8 -3.38 6.68 -1.36
N ARG A 9 -3.87 5.84 -2.29
CA ARG A 9 -5.30 5.69 -2.53
C ARG A 9 -5.84 4.51 -1.75
N LYS A 10 -6.92 4.70 -1.00
CA LYS A 10 -7.65 3.59 -0.40
C LYS A 10 -8.27 2.72 -1.50
N SER A 11 -8.16 1.41 -1.35
CA SER A 11 -8.59 0.43 -2.34
C SER A 11 -9.94 -0.18 -1.96
N ILE A 12 -10.94 0.03 -2.82
CA ILE A 12 -12.29 -0.51 -2.70
C ILE A 12 -12.43 -1.63 -3.74
N VAL A 13 -12.70 -2.85 -3.31
CA VAL A 13 -12.77 -4.01 -4.19
C VAL A 13 -14.18 -4.58 -4.20
N LEU A 14 -14.78 -4.66 -5.39
CA LEU A 14 -16.10 -5.25 -5.58
C LEU A 14 -15.96 -6.75 -5.86
N VAL A 15 -16.59 -7.58 -5.03
CA VAL A 15 -16.53 -9.04 -5.11
C VAL A 15 -17.92 -9.66 -5.09
N GLY A 16 -18.02 -10.89 -5.56
CA GLY A 16 -19.28 -11.64 -5.62
C GLY A 16 -19.28 -12.61 -6.80
N ASN A 17 -20.32 -13.41 -6.90
CA ASN A 17 -20.51 -14.39 -7.97
C ASN A 17 -20.67 -13.70 -9.34
N ARG A 18 -20.58 -14.49 -10.41
CA ARG A 18 -20.90 -14.02 -11.77
C ARG A 18 -22.33 -13.47 -11.79
N ASN A 19 -22.57 -12.47 -12.62
CA ASN A 19 -23.87 -11.83 -12.78
C ASN A 19 -24.50 -11.21 -11.51
N ALA A 20 -23.78 -11.10 -10.39
CA ALA A 20 -24.26 -10.38 -9.19
C ALA A 20 -24.43 -8.87 -9.42
N GLY A 21 -23.83 -8.31 -10.48
CA GLY A 21 -23.96 -6.90 -10.85
C GLY A 21 -22.77 -6.03 -10.48
N LYS A 22 -21.60 -6.62 -10.19
CA LYS A 22 -20.36 -5.93 -9.83
C LYS A 22 -19.99 -4.80 -10.80
N SER A 23 -19.84 -5.13 -12.08
CA SER A 23 -19.46 -4.16 -13.12
C SER A 23 -20.49 -3.05 -13.31
N THR A 24 -21.77 -3.33 -13.07
CA THR A 24 -22.82 -2.29 -13.12
C THR A 24 -22.67 -1.31 -11.96
N ILE A 25 -22.46 -1.82 -10.74
CA ILE A 25 -22.22 -0.99 -9.55
C ILE A 25 -20.92 -0.21 -9.72
N PHE A 26 -19.85 -0.84 -10.19
CA PHE A 26 -18.57 -0.19 -10.50
C PHE A 26 -18.74 1.02 -11.42
N ASN A 27 -19.44 0.83 -12.55
CA ASN A 27 -19.65 1.92 -13.50
C ASN A 27 -20.55 3.04 -12.93
N LYS A 28 -21.53 2.70 -12.08
CA LYS A 28 -22.38 3.71 -11.43
C LYS A 28 -21.63 4.49 -10.35
N LEU A 29 -20.78 3.86 -9.57
CA LEU A 29 -19.91 4.53 -8.59
C LEU A 29 -18.98 5.53 -9.29
N LEU A 30 -18.38 5.15 -10.41
CA LEU A 30 -17.51 6.03 -11.19
C LEU A 30 -18.26 7.18 -11.88
N GLY A 31 -19.53 6.99 -12.24
CA GLY A 31 -20.35 8.02 -12.87
C GLY A 31 -21.03 8.98 -11.90
N PHE A 32 -21.10 8.63 -10.63
CA PHE A 32 -21.74 9.44 -9.59
C PHE A 32 -20.85 10.62 -9.17
N ASP A 33 -19.57 10.38 -9.01
CA ASP A 33 -18.59 11.42 -8.80
C ASP A 33 -18.10 11.92 -10.17
N ARG A 34 -18.16 13.22 -10.41
CA ARG A 34 -17.64 13.88 -11.64
C ARG A 34 -16.11 13.79 -11.72
N SER A 35 -15.55 12.64 -11.41
CA SER A 35 -14.12 12.43 -11.28
C SER A 35 -13.48 12.11 -12.63
N ILE A 36 -12.31 12.71 -12.83
CA ILE A 36 -11.44 12.43 -13.98
C ILE A 36 -10.93 11.01 -13.85
N VAL A 37 -11.46 10.14 -14.68
CA VAL A 37 -11.11 8.71 -14.71
C VAL A 37 -9.88 8.52 -15.57
N SER A 38 -8.78 8.07 -14.98
CA SER A 38 -7.67 7.48 -15.73
C SER A 38 -7.82 5.95 -15.71
N SER A 39 -8.04 5.34 -16.87
CA SER A 39 -8.11 3.89 -17.01
C SER A 39 -6.72 3.34 -17.35
N VAL A 40 -6.24 2.36 -16.60
CA VAL A 40 -5.16 1.49 -17.05
C VAL A 40 -5.83 0.21 -17.56
N ALA A 41 -5.64 -0.10 -18.85
CA ALA A 41 -6.14 -1.33 -19.43
C ALA A 41 -5.30 -2.51 -18.90
N GLY A 42 -5.94 -3.46 -18.23
CA GLY A 42 -5.33 -4.73 -17.84
C GLY A 42 -5.34 -5.73 -18.99
N THR A 43 -4.63 -6.84 -18.82
CA THR A 43 -4.77 -8.01 -19.69
C THR A 43 -6.15 -8.66 -19.52
N THR A 44 -6.51 -9.60 -20.40
CA THR A 44 -7.82 -10.30 -20.37
C THR A 44 -8.12 -11.04 -19.05
N THR A 45 -7.12 -11.20 -18.19
CA THR A 45 -7.21 -11.90 -16.89
C THR A 45 -7.15 -10.99 -15.68
N ASP A 46 -6.66 -9.74 -15.83
CA ASP A 46 -6.48 -8.83 -14.70
C ASP A 46 -7.79 -8.13 -14.32
N PRO A 47 -8.05 -7.91 -13.03
CA PRO A 47 -9.15 -7.09 -12.56
C PRO A 47 -9.07 -5.67 -13.14
N VAL A 48 -10.22 -5.12 -13.48
CA VAL A 48 -10.30 -3.74 -13.99
C VAL A 48 -10.35 -2.80 -12.79
N TRP A 49 -9.46 -1.82 -12.77
CA TRP A 49 -9.50 -0.79 -11.73
C TRP A 49 -9.50 0.62 -12.30
N LYS A 50 -10.05 1.55 -11.55
CA LYS A 50 -10.04 2.98 -11.88
C LYS A 50 -9.79 3.82 -10.64
N ALA A 51 -9.05 4.91 -10.85
CA ALA A 51 -8.88 5.94 -9.85
C ALA A 51 -10.12 6.84 -9.84
N SER A 52 -10.60 7.19 -8.66
CA SER A 52 -11.74 8.09 -8.45
C SER A 52 -11.44 9.06 -7.31
N GLU A 53 -12.17 10.17 -7.28
CA GLU A 53 -12.18 11.13 -6.17
C GLU A 53 -13.56 11.10 -5.54
N MET A 54 -13.65 10.60 -4.31
CA MET A 54 -14.92 10.56 -3.58
C MET A 54 -15.14 11.87 -2.83
N ILE A 55 -16.23 12.57 -3.16
CA ILE A 55 -16.59 13.82 -2.49
C ILE A 55 -16.82 13.55 -1.00
N GLY A 56 -16.11 14.28 -0.14
CA GLY A 56 -16.17 14.11 1.33
C GLY A 56 -15.21 13.08 1.90
N TYR A 57 -14.38 12.43 1.05
CA TYR A 57 -13.32 11.53 1.47
C TYR A 57 -11.98 11.83 0.80
N GLY A 58 -11.92 11.84 -0.53
CA GLY A 58 -10.68 12.04 -1.28
C GLY A 58 -10.41 10.93 -2.31
N ALA A 59 -9.13 10.73 -2.62
CA ALA A 59 -8.68 9.84 -3.68
C ALA A 59 -8.82 8.36 -3.30
N VAL A 60 -9.52 7.59 -4.13
CA VAL A 60 -9.71 6.14 -3.99
C VAL A 60 -9.32 5.39 -5.28
N ARG A 61 -9.14 4.10 -5.14
CA ARG A 61 -9.02 3.13 -6.24
C ARG A 61 -10.19 2.17 -6.12
N ILE A 62 -11.02 2.06 -7.17
CA ILE A 62 -12.13 1.12 -7.21
C ILE A 62 -11.76 -0.01 -8.17
N VAL A 63 -11.98 -1.26 -7.76
CA VAL A 63 -11.60 -2.47 -8.50
C VAL A 63 -12.83 -3.32 -8.76
N ASP A 64 -13.05 -3.68 -10.02
CA ASP A 64 -14.03 -4.68 -10.43
C ASP A 64 -13.34 -6.03 -10.64
N THR A 65 -13.76 -7.06 -9.90
CA THR A 65 -13.15 -8.39 -9.94
C THR A 65 -13.96 -9.37 -10.80
N ALA A 66 -13.32 -10.44 -11.22
CA ALA A 66 -14.02 -11.60 -11.81
C ALA A 66 -14.98 -12.24 -10.79
N GLY A 67 -15.92 -13.05 -11.27
CA GLY A 67 -16.80 -13.85 -10.39
C GLY A 67 -15.99 -14.87 -9.59
N LEU A 68 -16.27 -14.98 -8.29
CA LEU A 68 -15.61 -15.97 -7.43
C LEU A 68 -15.98 -17.43 -7.77
N ASP A 69 -17.02 -17.61 -8.57
CA ASP A 69 -17.53 -18.87 -9.13
C ASP A 69 -17.07 -19.12 -10.57
N ASP A 70 -16.04 -18.39 -11.03
CA ASP A 70 -15.51 -18.57 -12.39
C ASP A 70 -14.77 -19.92 -12.49
N ILE A 71 -15.07 -20.72 -13.52
CA ILE A 71 -14.59 -22.08 -13.69
C ILE A 71 -13.67 -22.23 -14.91
N GLY A 72 -12.87 -23.29 -14.92
CA GLY A 72 -11.89 -23.58 -15.95
C GLY A 72 -10.52 -22.95 -15.65
N LYS A 73 -9.51 -23.30 -16.46
CA LYS A 73 -8.11 -22.87 -16.20
C LYS A 73 -7.96 -21.33 -16.18
N LEU A 74 -8.62 -20.64 -17.10
CA LEU A 74 -8.62 -19.18 -17.16
C LEU A 74 -9.45 -18.57 -16.00
N GLY A 75 -10.54 -19.23 -15.61
CA GLY A 75 -11.36 -18.84 -14.46
C GLY A 75 -10.56 -18.89 -13.16
N ALA A 76 -9.83 -19.97 -12.92
CA ALA A 76 -8.97 -20.12 -11.73
C ALA A 76 -7.91 -19.00 -11.64
N GLN A 77 -7.28 -18.62 -12.75
CA GLN A 77 -6.34 -17.50 -12.78
C GLN A 77 -7.01 -16.15 -12.43
N ARG A 78 -8.23 -15.91 -12.95
CA ARG A 78 -9.01 -14.70 -12.63
C ARG A 78 -9.42 -14.65 -11.16
N VAL A 79 -9.82 -15.80 -10.60
CA VAL A 79 -10.17 -15.91 -9.17
C VAL A 79 -8.93 -15.62 -8.31
N ALA A 80 -7.77 -16.21 -8.63
CA ALA A 80 -6.53 -15.94 -7.91
C ALA A 80 -6.15 -14.45 -7.92
N LYS A 81 -6.27 -13.78 -9.07
CA LYS A 81 -6.07 -12.33 -9.20
C LYS A 81 -7.10 -11.52 -8.39
N SER A 82 -8.35 -11.97 -8.36
CA SER A 82 -9.39 -11.36 -7.53
C SER A 82 -9.05 -11.48 -6.04
N GLU A 83 -8.56 -12.64 -5.61
CA GLU A 83 -8.13 -12.86 -4.22
C GLU A 83 -6.90 -12.01 -3.84
N GLU A 84 -5.98 -11.77 -4.77
CA GLU A 84 -4.87 -10.84 -4.56
C GLU A 84 -5.39 -9.42 -4.31
N GLU A 85 -6.30 -8.92 -5.15
CA GLU A 85 -6.90 -7.59 -4.94
C GLU A 85 -7.71 -7.51 -3.64
N MET A 86 -8.39 -8.61 -3.24
CA MET A 86 -9.07 -8.68 -1.93
C MET A 86 -8.10 -8.57 -0.76
N ARG A 87 -6.94 -9.22 -0.81
CA ARG A 87 -5.90 -9.08 0.21
C ARG A 87 -5.36 -7.66 0.31
N ASP A 88 -5.28 -6.99 -0.83
CA ASP A 88 -4.71 -5.64 -0.95
C ASP A 88 -5.72 -4.51 -0.67
N SER A 89 -7.00 -4.85 -0.47
CA SER A 89 -8.07 -3.88 -0.26
C SER A 89 -8.06 -3.24 1.13
N ASP A 90 -8.66 -2.06 1.24
CA ASP A 90 -9.06 -1.46 2.51
C ASP A 90 -10.53 -1.76 2.82
N LEU A 91 -11.36 -1.83 1.77
CA LEU A 91 -12.78 -2.11 1.86
C LEU A 91 -13.21 -3.15 0.83
N LEU A 92 -13.90 -4.20 1.29
CA LEU A 92 -14.51 -5.22 0.45
C LEU A 92 -16.03 -4.98 0.35
N ILE A 93 -16.52 -4.77 -0.86
CA ILE A 93 -17.95 -4.70 -1.13
C ILE A 93 -18.39 -6.05 -1.72
N TYR A 94 -19.03 -6.88 -0.89
CA TYR A 94 -19.52 -8.18 -1.32
C TYR A 94 -20.94 -8.09 -1.84
N ILE A 95 -21.13 -8.44 -3.12
CA ILE A 95 -22.40 -8.32 -3.82
C ILE A 95 -23.01 -9.71 -4.00
N PHE A 96 -24.17 -9.90 -3.40
CA PHE A 96 -25.03 -11.06 -3.59
C PHE A 96 -26.12 -10.75 -4.62
N ASN A 97 -26.47 -11.73 -5.47
CA ASN A 97 -27.74 -11.70 -6.16
C ASN A 97 -28.85 -11.99 -5.13
N ILE A 98 -29.94 -11.23 -5.17
CA ILE A 98 -31.05 -11.43 -4.23
C ILE A 98 -31.62 -12.85 -4.31
N GLU A 99 -31.60 -13.49 -5.48
CA GLU A 99 -32.04 -14.88 -5.68
C GLU A 99 -31.20 -15.87 -4.86
N ASP A 100 -29.89 -15.60 -4.66
CA ASP A 100 -29.02 -16.43 -3.82
C ASP A 100 -29.48 -16.40 -2.35
N LEU A 101 -29.98 -15.25 -1.86
CA LEU A 101 -30.48 -15.09 -0.49
C LEU A 101 -31.86 -15.74 -0.27
N VAL A 102 -32.58 -16.00 -1.34
CA VAL A 102 -33.86 -16.72 -1.31
C VAL A 102 -33.68 -18.23 -1.43
N ASN A 103 -32.81 -18.66 -2.35
CA ASN A 103 -32.71 -20.06 -2.77
C ASN A 103 -31.68 -20.87 -1.97
N ILE A 104 -30.75 -20.20 -1.27
CA ILE A 104 -29.72 -20.84 -0.45
C ILE A 104 -30.09 -20.72 1.03
N GLU A 105 -29.91 -21.78 1.78
CA GLU A 105 -30.16 -21.77 3.23
C GLU A 105 -29.41 -20.66 3.94
N GLU A 106 -30.07 -19.97 4.85
CA GLU A 106 -29.51 -18.83 5.58
C GLU A 106 -28.21 -19.16 6.31
N GLU A 107 -28.11 -20.36 6.88
CA GLU A 107 -26.91 -20.82 7.57
C GLU A 107 -25.68 -20.90 6.64
N ILE A 108 -25.88 -21.33 5.40
CA ILE A 108 -24.81 -21.40 4.38
C ILE A 108 -24.32 -20.00 4.03
N ILE A 109 -25.26 -19.07 3.82
CA ILE A 109 -24.90 -17.66 3.55
C ILE A 109 -24.16 -17.03 4.73
N ARG A 110 -24.66 -17.22 5.96
CA ARG A 110 -24.02 -16.70 7.18
C ARG A 110 -22.64 -17.30 7.41
N LYS A 111 -22.48 -18.61 7.15
CA LYS A 111 -21.19 -19.28 7.19
C LYS A 111 -20.22 -18.65 6.18
N LYS A 112 -20.65 -18.49 4.93
CA LYS A 112 -19.85 -17.85 3.87
C LYS A 112 -19.38 -16.44 4.29
N ILE A 113 -20.28 -15.63 4.84
CA ILE A 113 -19.95 -14.29 5.35
C ILE A 113 -18.91 -14.37 6.47
N LYS A 114 -19.11 -15.29 7.41
CA LYS A 114 -18.17 -15.50 8.53
C LYS A 114 -16.78 -15.93 8.04
N ASP A 115 -16.72 -16.87 7.10
CA ASP A 115 -15.48 -17.38 6.54
C ASP A 115 -14.70 -16.28 5.80
N ILE A 116 -15.39 -15.45 5.02
CA ILE A 116 -14.78 -14.30 4.34
C ILE A 116 -14.28 -13.26 5.34
N LYS A 117 -15.08 -12.90 6.33
CA LYS A 117 -14.65 -11.96 7.40
C LYS A 117 -13.45 -12.50 8.18
N ASN A 118 -13.38 -13.79 8.44
CA ASN A 118 -12.24 -14.42 9.11
C ASN A 118 -10.99 -14.45 8.23
N LYS A 119 -11.14 -14.69 6.92
CA LYS A 119 -10.02 -14.70 5.96
C LYS A 119 -9.42 -13.31 5.78
N TYR A 120 -10.24 -12.25 5.85
CA TYR A 120 -9.86 -10.86 5.64
C TYR A 120 -10.25 -9.98 6.84
N LYS A 121 -9.89 -10.42 8.05
CA LYS A 121 -10.34 -9.82 9.34
C LYS A 121 -9.84 -8.40 9.60
N ASP A 122 -8.80 -7.98 8.91
CA ASP A 122 -8.22 -6.63 8.94
C ASP A 122 -8.87 -5.67 7.94
N LYS A 123 -9.93 -6.10 7.23
CA LYS A 123 -10.63 -5.30 6.21
C LYS A 123 -12.01 -4.87 6.68
N GLU A 124 -12.45 -3.73 6.17
CA GLU A 124 -13.85 -3.31 6.31
C GLU A 124 -14.73 -4.00 5.26
N PHE A 125 -16.01 -4.18 5.60
CA PHE A 125 -16.98 -4.87 4.71
C PHE A 125 -18.25 -4.07 4.54
N ILE A 126 -18.78 -4.11 3.29
CA ILE A 126 -20.16 -3.77 2.95
C ILE A 126 -20.77 -4.96 2.22
N PHE A 127 -21.94 -5.41 2.66
CA PHE A 127 -22.70 -6.46 1.98
C PHE A 127 -23.87 -5.84 1.22
N ILE A 128 -24.00 -6.21 -0.04
CA ILE A 128 -25.06 -5.71 -0.92
C ILE A 128 -25.90 -6.88 -1.41
N ALA A 129 -27.23 -6.76 -1.33
CA ALA A 129 -28.19 -7.59 -2.02
C ALA A 129 -28.71 -6.82 -3.24
N ASN A 130 -28.27 -7.23 -4.43
CA ASN A 130 -28.64 -6.57 -5.69
C ASN A 130 -29.77 -7.30 -6.41
N LYS A 131 -30.44 -6.60 -7.32
CA LYS A 131 -31.56 -7.08 -8.13
C LYS A 131 -32.85 -7.33 -7.34
N ILE A 132 -33.09 -6.49 -6.34
CA ILE A 132 -34.34 -6.60 -5.54
C ILE A 132 -35.61 -6.46 -6.37
N ASP A 133 -35.50 -5.92 -7.58
CA ASP A 133 -36.58 -5.84 -8.59
C ASP A 133 -37.05 -7.21 -9.11
N LEU A 134 -36.40 -8.30 -8.75
CA LEU A 134 -36.78 -9.65 -9.10
C LEU A 134 -37.75 -10.30 -8.08
N LEU A 135 -37.97 -9.67 -6.91
CA LEU A 135 -38.79 -10.22 -5.83
C LEU A 135 -40.06 -9.40 -5.58
N ASP A 136 -41.08 -10.10 -5.13
CA ASP A 136 -42.29 -9.48 -4.57
C ASP A 136 -41.95 -8.81 -3.21
N GLU A 137 -42.70 -7.75 -2.90
CA GLU A 137 -42.48 -6.92 -1.69
C GLU A 137 -42.48 -7.75 -0.40
N LYS A 138 -43.39 -8.71 -0.25
CA LYS A 138 -43.49 -9.56 0.96
C LYS A 138 -42.23 -10.41 1.18
N ILE A 139 -41.69 -10.99 0.11
CA ILE A 139 -40.49 -11.81 0.17
C ILE A 139 -39.29 -10.92 0.47
N LEU A 140 -39.23 -9.75 -0.18
CA LEU A 140 -38.14 -8.78 0.06
C LEU A 140 -38.11 -8.31 1.50
N ASP A 141 -39.25 -8.04 2.11
CA ASP A 141 -39.31 -7.59 3.51
C ASP A 141 -38.88 -8.69 4.49
N ASP A 142 -39.20 -9.95 4.24
CA ASP A 142 -38.69 -11.07 5.02
C ASP A 142 -37.14 -11.19 4.90
N ILE A 143 -36.60 -11.07 3.70
CA ILE A 143 -35.16 -11.11 3.47
C ILE A 143 -34.44 -9.92 4.16
N LYS A 144 -35.00 -8.72 4.11
CA LYS A 144 -34.48 -7.55 4.84
C LYS A 144 -34.42 -7.75 6.36
N LEU A 145 -35.42 -8.43 6.92
CA LEU A 145 -35.44 -8.75 8.34
C LEU A 145 -34.33 -9.74 8.73
N ARG A 146 -34.01 -10.69 7.86
CA ARG A 146 -32.91 -11.67 8.08
C ARG A 146 -31.54 -11.07 7.92
N TYR A 147 -31.33 -10.16 6.97
CA TYR A 147 -30.03 -9.58 6.60
C TYR A 147 -30.00 -8.06 6.83
N LYS A 148 -30.22 -7.62 8.07
CA LYS A 148 -30.33 -6.20 8.47
C LYS A 148 -29.10 -5.34 8.12
N ASP A 149 -27.92 -5.97 8.07
CA ASP A 149 -26.66 -5.28 7.78
C ASP A 149 -26.39 -5.12 6.27
N PHE A 150 -27.30 -5.60 5.40
CA PHE A 150 -27.14 -5.51 3.97
C PHE A 150 -27.74 -4.20 3.43
N ILE A 151 -27.13 -3.71 2.35
CA ILE A 151 -27.71 -2.65 1.53
C ILE A 151 -28.48 -3.33 0.38
N PHE A 152 -29.78 -3.09 0.34
CA PHE A 152 -30.68 -3.66 -0.69
C PHE A 152 -30.82 -2.69 -1.83
N ILE A 153 -30.44 -3.12 -3.07
CA ILE A 153 -30.45 -2.25 -4.24
C ILE A 153 -31.04 -2.95 -5.49
N SER A 154 -31.52 -2.12 -6.41
CA SER A 154 -31.69 -2.53 -7.81
C SER A 154 -30.87 -1.61 -8.70
N THR A 155 -29.91 -2.18 -9.40
CA THR A 155 -29.11 -1.43 -10.38
C THR A 155 -29.91 -1.01 -11.60
N LYS A 156 -31.13 -1.55 -11.80
CA LYS A 156 -32.09 -1.13 -12.85
C LYS A 156 -32.91 0.09 -12.44
N SER A 157 -33.00 0.40 -11.15
CA SER A 157 -33.74 1.58 -10.70
C SER A 157 -33.20 2.84 -11.34
N LYS A 158 -34.11 3.73 -11.75
CA LYS A 158 -33.79 5.07 -12.24
C LYS A 158 -33.44 6.04 -11.10
N GLU A 159 -33.87 5.73 -9.88
CA GLU A 159 -33.56 6.49 -8.68
C GLU A 159 -32.15 6.19 -8.21
N ASN A 160 -31.36 7.22 -7.97
CA ASN A 160 -29.98 7.10 -7.54
C ASN A 160 -29.81 7.16 -5.99
N ALA A 161 -30.93 7.18 -5.24
CA ALA A 161 -30.90 7.28 -3.77
C ALA A 161 -30.06 6.16 -3.10
N TRP A 162 -30.08 4.95 -3.65
CA TRP A 162 -29.26 3.86 -3.15
C TRP A 162 -27.76 4.11 -3.36
N LEU A 163 -27.39 4.83 -4.42
CA LEU A 163 -26.00 5.13 -4.75
C LEU A 163 -25.41 6.14 -3.78
N GLU A 164 -26.21 7.15 -3.40
CA GLU A 164 -25.83 8.11 -2.37
C GLU A 164 -25.66 7.44 -1.00
N ASN A 165 -26.58 6.55 -0.63
CA ASN A 165 -26.48 5.74 0.59
C ASN A 165 -25.23 4.86 0.59
N LEU A 166 -24.94 4.18 -0.52
CA LEU A 166 -23.74 3.36 -0.68
C LEU A 166 -22.49 4.20 -0.57
N ASN A 167 -22.45 5.37 -1.21
CA ASN A 167 -21.30 6.30 -1.14
C ASN A 167 -21.03 6.75 0.30
N ASN A 168 -22.06 7.17 1.02
CA ASN A 168 -21.96 7.57 2.41
C ASN A 168 -21.44 6.42 3.30
N LYS A 169 -21.91 5.19 3.04
CA LYS A 169 -21.45 4.00 3.78
C LYS A 169 -20.00 3.62 3.47
N ILE A 170 -19.57 3.80 2.22
CA ILE A 170 -18.17 3.62 1.82
C ILE A 170 -17.30 4.62 2.58
N ILE A 171 -17.67 5.90 2.59
CA ILE A 171 -16.92 6.95 3.30
C ILE A 171 -16.82 6.64 4.79
N GLU A 172 -17.94 6.26 5.44
CA GLU A 172 -17.95 5.86 6.85
C GLU A 172 -16.97 4.72 7.12
N LYS A 173 -17.02 3.67 6.28
CA LYS A 173 -16.15 2.50 6.43
C LYS A 173 -14.68 2.82 6.19
N LEU A 174 -14.37 3.62 5.17
CA LEU A 174 -12.99 4.02 4.88
C LEU A 174 -12.39 4.89 6.00
N LYS A 175 -13.18 5.77 6.61
CA LYS A 175 -12.72 6.56 7.78
C LYS A 175 -12.35 5.67 8.96
N ASN A 176 -13.00 4.52 9.14
CA ASN A 176 -12.65 3.56 10.19
C ASN A 176 -11.30 2.84 9.91
N THR A 177 -10.83 2.83 8.65
CA THR A 177 -9.54 2.23 8.28
C THR A 177 -8.37 3.19 8.42
N GLU A 178 -8.62 4.43 8.76
CA GLU A 178 -7.62 5.46 8.95
C GLU A 178 -7.04 5.35 10.37
N GLU A 179 -6.10 4.44 10.59
CA GLU A 179 -5.01 4.72 11.51
C GLU A 179 -4.08 5.69 10.78
N GLU A 180 -4.36 6.99 10.88
CA GLU A 180 -3.46 8.03 10.39
C GLU A 180 -2.22 8.08 11.29
N LYS A 181 -1.29 7.15 11.08
CA LYS A 181 0.07 7.37 11.52
C LYS A 181 0.68 8.37 10.55
N SER A 182 0.85 9.58 11.03
CA SER A 182 1.62 10.57 10.28
C SER A 182 3.02 10.04 9.98
N LEU A 183 3.54 10.36 8.79
CA LEU A 183 4.93 10.09 8.42
C LEU A 183 5.93 10.61 9.47
N LEU A 184 5.57 11.69 10.20
CA LEU A 184 6.42 12.42 11.14
C LEU A 184 5.98 12.25 12.60
N GLU A 185 4.97 11.41 12.87
CA GLU A 185 4.42 11.19 14.20
C GLU A 185 5.51 10.82 15.23
N GLY A 186 5.58 11.56 16.33
CA GLY A 186 6.55 11.37 17.39
C GLY A 186 8.01 11.74 17.04
N MET A 187 8.26 12.29 15.84
CA MET A 187 9.57 12.82 15.43
C MET A 187 9.57 14.34 15.41
N LEU A 188 8.48 14.96 14.99
CA LEU A 188 8.31 16.41 14.91
C LEU A 188 6.92 16.81 15.42
N SER A 189 6.79 18.05 15.84
CA SER A 189 5.59 18.68 16.33
C SER A 189 5.28 19.98 15.59
N TYR A 190 4.08 20.50 15.73
CA TYR A 190 3.69 21.81 15.19
C TYR A 190 4.72 22.90 15.55
N GLY A 191 5.21 23.60 14.56
CA GLY A 191 6.18 24.69 14.71
C GLY A 191 7.65 24.28 14.59
N ASP A 192 7.97 22.98 14.65
CA ASP A 192 9.32 22.46 14.44
C ASP A 192 9.79 22.69 13.00
N THR A 193 11.09 22.47 12.77
CA THR A 193 11.73 22.69 11.47
C THR A 193 12.40 21.41 10.97
N ALA A 194 11.96 20.93 9.80
CA ALA A 194 12.58 19.83 9.06
C ALA A 194 13.53 20.39 7.99
N LEU A 195 14.74 19.86 7.90
CA LEU A 195 15.67 20.08 6.80
C LEU A 195 15.72 18.86 5.90
N LEU A 196 15.29 19.01 4.65
CA LEU A 196 15.31 17.97 3.64
C LEU A 196 16.57 18.10 2.77
N VAL A 197 17.41 17.09 2.79
CA VAL A 197 18.64 17.03 1.99
C VAL A 197 18.37 16.16 0.76
N VAL A 198 18.30 16.81 -0.40
CA VAL A 198 17.88 16.22 -1.68
C VAL A 198 19.05 16.23 -2.67
N PRO A 199 19.74 15.10 -2.89
CA PRO A 199 20.75 15.01 -3.92
C PRO A 199 20.14 15.19 -5.30
N ILE A 200 20.87 15.81 -6.21
CA ILE A 200 20.49 15.94 -7.63
C ILE A 200 21.25 14.88 -8.42
N ASP A 201 20.58 13.82 -8.78
CA ASP A 201 21.14 12.70 -9.52
C ASP A 201 20.30 12.29 -10.75
N SER A 202 20.68 11.20 -11.39
CA SER A 202 19.98 10.68 -12.58
C SER A 202 18.55 10.18 -12.31
N GLU A 203 18.23 9.84 -11.06
CA GLU A 203 16.89 9.36 -10.67
C GLU A 203 15.92 10.50 -10.36
N ALA A 204 16.44 11.71 -10.09
CA ALA A 204 15.65 12.94 -9.94
C ALA A 204 15.80 13.83 -11.20
N PRO A 205 15.00 13.62 -12.26
CA PRO A 205 15.12 14.38 -13.50
C PRO A 205 14.99 15.88 -13.26
N LYS A 206 15.75 16.68 -14.01
CA LYS A 206 15.73 18.14 -13.93
C LYS A 206 14.29 18.69 -13.90
N GLY A 207 14.01 19.55 -12.93
CA GLY A 207 12.71 20.21 -12.78
C GLY A 207 11.66 19.38 -12.02
N ARG A 208 12.03 18.25 -11.39
CA ARG A 208 11.12 17.42 -10.60
C ARG A 208 11.74 17.03 -9.27
N LEU A 209 10.92 17.01 -8.22
CA LEU A 209 11.17 16.24 -7.02
C LEU A 209 10.60 14.83 -7.21
N ILE A 210 11.24 13.82 -6.61
CA ILE A 210 10.70 12.47 -6.61
C ILE A 210 9.55 12.35 -5.60
N LEU A 211 8.70 11.36 -5.81
CA LEU A 211 7.48 11.17 -5.04
C LEU A 211 7.68 11.20 -3.50
N PRO A 212 8.65 10.49 -2.90
CA PRO A 212 8.90 10.54 -1.46
C PRO A 212 9.16 11.95 -0.94
N GLN A 213 9.93 12.75 -1.66
CA GLN A 213 10.27 14.13 -1.28
C GLN A 213 9.01 15.00 -1.24
N VAL A 214 8.18 14.92 -2.28
CA VAL A 214 6.90 15.67 -2.35
C VAL A 214 5.96 15.27 -1.22
N GLN A 215 5.85 13.98 -0.90
CA GLN A 215 4.98 13.49 0.16
C GLN A 215 5.42 13.98 1.55
N ILE A 216 6.72 13.97 1.85
CA ILE A 216 7.24 14.49 3.13
C ILE A 216 7.02 16.00 3.24
N ILE A 217 7.30 16.78 2.18
CA ILE A 217 7.01 18.23 2.18
C ILE A 217 5.52 18.45 2.47
N ARG A 218 4.64 17.68 1.84
CA ARG A 218 3.20 17.79 2.05
C ARG A 218 2.80 17.42 3.48
N ALA A 219 3.33 16.32 4.04
CA ALA A 219 3.09 15.92 5.42
C ALA A 219 3.53 17.02 6.42
N CYS A 220 4.70 17.61 6.20
CA CYS A 220 5.16 18.73 7.03
C CYS A 220 4.17 19.92 6.99
N LEU A 221 3.67 20.26 5.81
CA LEU A 221 2.70 21.36 5.66
C LEU A 221 1.38 21.06 6.36
N ASP A 222 0.88 19.82 6.25
CA ASP A 222 -0.36 19.39 6.89
C ASP A 222 -0.28 19.46 8.42
N GLU A 223 0.91 19.24 8.99
CA GLU A 223 1.16 19.26 10.44
C GLU A 223 1.71 20.60 10.96
N GLY A 224 1.85 21.60 10.09
CA GLY A 224 2.37 22.93 10.47
C GLY A 224 3.85 22.95 10.81
N ILE A 225 4.63 22.03 10.25
CA ILE A 225 6.08 21.91 10.37
C ILE A 225 6.73 22.76 9.27
N LYS A 226 7.74 23.53 9.64
CA LYS A 226 8.52 24.34 8.69
C LYS A 226 9.46 23.45 7.89
N VAL A 227 9.62 23.72 6.59
CA VAL A 227 10.47 22.93 5.71
C VAL A 227 11.54 23.77 5.08
N ILE A 228 12.78 23.36 5.23
CA ILE A 228 13.93 23.87 4.47
C ILE A 228 14.38 22.74 3.54
N VAL A 229 14.67 23.05 2.28
CA VAL A 229 15.14 22.05 1.30
C VAL A 229 16.47 22.53 0.73
N CYS A 230 17.50 21.69 0.79
CA CYS A 230 18.80 21.99 0.20
C CYS A 230 19.37 20.77 -0.54
N ARG A 231 20.40 20.99 -1.34
CA ARG A 231 21.20 19.92 -1.92
C ARG A 231 22.21 19.39 -0.87
N ASP A 232 22.68 18.18 -1.06
CA ASP A 232 23.74 17.60 -0.21
C ASP A 232 25.00 18.47 -0.19
N SER A 233 25.34 19.13 -1.30
CA SER A 233 26.47 20.08 -1.40
C SER A 233 26.29 21.40 -0.64
N GLU A 234 25.07 21.74 -0.24
CA GLU A 234 24.72 22.99 0.47
C GLU A 234 24.45 22.75 1.96
N LEU A 235 24.52 21.50 2.43
CA LEU A 235 24.13 21.11 3.78
C LEU A 235 24.89 21.86 4.87
N GLU A 236 26.21 21.97 4.77
CA GLU A 236 27.03 22.64 5.80
C GLU A 236 26.70 24.13 5.95
N GLU A 237 26.47 24.83 4.84
CA GLU A 237 26.09 26.24 4.81
C GLU A 237 24.65 26.39 5.39
N THR A 238 23.72 25.57 4.94
CA THR A 238 22.34 25.60 5.42
C THR A 238 22.26 25.38 6.95
N LEU A 239 23.07 24.46 7.52
CA LEU A 239 23.13 24.23 8.97
C LEU A 239 23.77 25.42 9.73
N LYS A 240 24.70 26.15 9.12
CA LYS A 240 25.28 27.35 9.71
C LYS A 240 24.29 28.49 9.78
N GLU A 241 23.47 28.66 8.73
CA GLU A 241 22.48 29.74 8.62
C GLU A 241 21.25 29.49 9.46
N ASN A 242 20.85 28.20 9.64
CA ASN A 242 19.62 27.81 10.31
C ASN A 242 19.93 27.00 11.58
N LYS A 243 19.86 27.64 12.74
CA LYS A 243 20.23 27.04 14.03
C LYS A 243 19.11 26.21 14.69
N ASN A 244 17.87 26.39 14.25
CA ASN A 244 16.68 25.75 14.84
C ASN A 244 16.16 24.64 13.92
N ILE A 245 17.00 23.66 13.63
CA ILE A 245 16.60 22.46 12.87
C ILE A 245 16.44 21.32 13.87
N ASP A 246 15.26 20.69 13.86
CA ASP A 246 14.88 19.63 14.78
C ASP A 246 15.12 18.25 14.18
N LEU A 247 14.92 18.11 12.86
CA LEU A 247 15.12 16.86 12.13
C LEU A 247 15.73 17.10 10.75
N VAL A 248 16.75 16.33 10.42
CA VAL A 248 17.29 16.24 9.05
C VAL A 248 16.76 14.97 8.40
N ILE A 249 16.19 15.10 7.19
CA ILE A 249 15.65 13.99 6.38
C ILE A 249 16.44 13.93 5.08
N THR A 250 17.09 12.81 4.80
CA THR A 250 17.97 12.69 3.63
C THR A 250 17.64 11.51 2.73
N ASP A 251 18.21 11.49 1.54
CA ASP A 251 18.17 10.31 0.68
C ASP A 251 19.11 9.21 1.21
N SER A 252 18.69 7.95 1.14
CA SER A 252 19.47 6.81 1.63
C SER A 252 20.80 6.63 0.88
N LYS A 253 20.92 7.15 -0.34
CA LYS A 253 22.19 7.11 -1.10
C LYS A 253 23.30 7.93 -0.47
N VAL A 254 22.96 9.07 0.11
CA VAL A 254 23.92 10.03 0.72
C VAL A 254 23.87 10.04 2.25
N PHE A 255 23.20 9.07 2.87
CA PHE A 255 22.94 9.05 4.30
C PHE A 255 24.21 9.08 5.15
N ASP A 256 25.24 8.31 4.79
CA ASP A 256 26.55 8.31 5.44
C ASP A 256 27.21 9.69 5.41
N LYS A 257 27.30 10.31 4.24
CA LYS A 257 27.87 11.65 4.09
C LYS A 257 27.12 12.71 4.90
N VAL A 258 25.80 12.64 4.90
CA VAL A 258 24.95 13.56 5.66
C VAL A 258 25.14 13.33 7.16
N ALA A 259 25.25 12.08 7.61
CA ALA A 259 25.50 11.75 9.01
C ALA A 259 26.84 12.28 9.54
N ASP A 260 27.86 12.32 8.68
CA ASP A 260 29.18 12.90 9.04
C ASP A 260 29.13 14.42 9.24
N ILE A 261 28.19 15.12 8.61
CA ILE A 261 28.05 16.59 8.63
C ILE A 261 27.05 17.05 9.71
N VAL A 262 25.96 16.31 9.91
CA VAL A 262 24.89 16.70 10.83
C VAL A 262 25.31 16.46 12.29
N PRO A 263 25.30 17.49 13.16
CA PRO A 263 25.59 17.31 14.57
C PRO A 263 24.75 16.24 15.25
N GLU A 264 25.30 15.50 16.20
CA GLU A 264 24.58 14.46 16.96
C GLU A 264 23.34 14.99 17.72
N SER A 265 23.36 16.28 18.04
CA SER A 265 22.23 16.95 18.72
C SER A 265 20.99 17.13 17.83
N ILE A 266 21.11 17.00 16.52
CA ILE A 266 20.01 17.12 15.58
C ILE A 266 19.57 15.71 15.16
N SER A 267 18.29 15.39 15.27
CA SER A 267 17.74 14.11 14.82
C SER A 267 17.95 13.91 13.32
N LEU A 268 18.22 12.65 12.92
CA LEU A 268 18.54 12.32 11.52
C LEU A 268 17.80 11.07 11.08
N THR A 269 17.15 11.13 9.92
CA THR A 269 16.47 9.98 9.30
C THR A 269 16.56 10.05 7.77
N SER A 270 15.95 9.08 7.08
CA SER A 270 15.86 9.11 5.61
C SER A 270 14.42 8.97 5.12
N PHE A 271 14.16 9.45 3.89
CA PHE A 271 12.87 9.29 3.24
C PHE A 271 12.39 7.83 3.27
N SER A 272 13.25 6.88 2.95
CA SER A 272 12.92 5.45 2.93
C SER A 272 12.62 4.87 4.32
N ILE A 273 13.21 5.38 5.39
CA ILE A 273 12.92 4.98 6.78
C ILE A 273 11.54 5.49 7.18
N LEU A 274 11.21 6.74 6.87
CA LEU A 274 9.88 7.30 7.16
C LEU A 274 8.76 6.49 6.48
N PHE A 275 8.95 6.12 5.22
CA PHE A 275 7.98 5.25 4.53
C PHE A 275 7.94 3.82 5.08
N ALA A 276 9.07 3.28 5.53
CA ALA A 276 9.11 1.98 6.20
C ALA A 276 8.28 1.98 7.48
N ARG A 277 8.33 3.08 8.21
CA ARG A 277 7.58 3.29 9.45
C ARG A 277 6.08 3.49 9.20
N GLU A 278 5.71 4.31 8.22
CA GLU A 278 4.31 4.56 7.86
C GLU A 278 3.62 3.31 7.32
N LYS A 279 4.28 2.62 6.36
CA LYS A 279 3.64 1.57 5.57
C LYS A 279 3.96 0.15 6.03
N GLY A 280 5.00 -0.04 6.83
CA GLY A 280 5.47 -1.36 7.25
C GLY A 280 5.44 -1.56 8.76
N ASP A 281 6.23 -2.53 9.19
CA ASP A 281 6.54 -2.82 10.58
C ASP A 281 8.02 -2.51 10.83
N ILE A 282 8.29 -1.34 11.38
CA ILE A 282 9.66 -0.85 11.55
C ILE A 282 10.49 -1.78 12.46
N GLU A 283 9.88 -2.35 13.50
CA GLU A 283 10.56 -3.27 14.41
C GLU A 283 11.05 -4.54 13.69
N GLU A 284 10.19 -5.09 12.81
CA GLU A 284 10.58 -6.24 11.99
C GLU A 284 11.69 -5.88 11.01
N PHE A 285 11.65 -4.68 10.43
CA PHE A 285 12.70 -4.24 9.51
C PHE A 285 14.03 -4.01 10.21
N LEU A 286 14.02 -3.49 11.43
CA LEU A 286 15.24 -3.36 12.26
C LEU A 286 15.84 -4.73 12.60
N LYS A 287 15.01 -5.70 13.01
CA LYS A 287 15.44 -7.09 13.25
C LYS A 287 16.02 -7.71 11.98
N GLY A 288 15.33 -7.51 10.85
CA GLY A 288 15.75 -8.01 9.54
C GLY A 288 17.08 -7.44 9.08
N ALA A 289 17.35 -6.14 9.31
CA ALA A 289 18.64 -5.56 8.97
C ALA A 289 19.79 -6.17 9.78
N ARG A 290 19.59 -6.43 11.07
CA ARG A 290 20.57 -7.12 11.92
C ARG A 290 20.79 -8.59 11.51
N TYR A 291 19.82 -9.20 10.85
CA TYR A 291 19.97 -10.58 10.33
C TYR A 291 21.04 -10.70 9.24
N LEU A 292 21.41 -9.60 8.56
CA LEU A 292 22.46 -9.56 7.55
C LEU A 292 23.80 -10.15 8.06
N GLU A 293 24.09 -10.06 9.37
CA GLU A 293 25.30 -10.64 9.98
C GLU A 293 25.26 -12.18 10.03
N ARG A 294 24.07 -12.75 10.02
CA ARG A 294 23.82 -14.21 10.13
C ARG A 294 23.86 -14.92 8.79
N LEU A 295 23.88 -14.18 7.67
CA LEU A 295 23.96 -14.76 6.33
C LEU A 295 25.21 -15.63 6.18
N LYS A 296 25.12 -16.68 5.40
CA LYS A 296 26.18 -17.67 5.13
C LYS A 296 26.48 -17.76 3.64
N ASP A 297 27.61 -18.36 3.29
CA ASP A 297 27.91 -18.65 1.89
C ASP A 297 26.83 -19.57 1.27
N GLY A 298 26.34 -19.18 0.12
CA GLY A 298 25.26 -19.88 -0.60
C GLY A 298 23.85 -19.48 -0.19
N ASP A 299 23.67 -18.60 0.83
CA ASP A 299 22.35 -18.06 1.17
C ASP A 299 21.76 -17.27 0.01
N LYS A 300 20.44 -17.40 -0.15
CA LYS A 300 19.66 -16.66 -1.14
C LYS A 300 18.88 -15.52 -0.48
N VAL A 301 19.05 -14.32 -1.00
CA VAL A 301 18.33 -13.13 -0.55
C VAL A 301 17.36 -12.70 -1.65
N LEU A 302 16.08 -12.57 -1.29
CA LEU A 302 15.06 -12.05 -2.19
C LEU A 302 15.02 -10.52 -2.10
N ILE A 303 15.22 -9.84 -3.22
CA ILE A 303 15.04 -8.40 -3.35
C ILE A 303 13.70 -8.15 -4.04
N ALA A 304 12.76 -7.53 -3.32
CA ALA A 304 11.39 -7.33 -3.77
C ALA A 304 11.09 -5.85 -4.08
N GLU A 305 10.96 -5.53 -5.35
CA GLU A 305 10.66 -4.19 -5.85
C GLU A 305 9.18 -4.03 -6.20
N SER A 306 8.63 -2.85 -5.95
CA SER A 306 7.21 -2.55 -6.20
C SER A 306 6.92 -1.96 -7.58
N CYS A 307 7.94 -1.47 -8.25
CA CYS A 307 7.83 -0.86 -9.58
C CYS A 307 8.86 -1.45 -10.54
N THR A 308 8.53 -1.44 -11.83
CA THR A 308 9.46 -1.76 -12.90
C THR A 308 10.06 -0.46 -13.41
N HIS A 309 11.31 -0.21 -13.11
CA HIS A 309 12.07 0.91 -13.68
C HIS A 309 13.27 0.37 -14.46
N THR A 310 13.82 1.18 -15.33
CA THR A 310 14.99 0.78 -16.09
C THR A 310 16.19 0.69 -15.16
N VAL A 311 16.82 -0.48 -15.11
CA VAL A 311 18.02 -0.72 -14.30
C VAL A 311 19.15 0.18 -14.78
N SER A 312 19.69 0.99 -13.88
CA SER A 312 20.88 1.82 -14.12
C SER A 312 22.08 1.26 -13.34
N HIS A 313 23.27 1.73 -13.64
CA HIS A 313 24.47 1.40 -12.85
C HIS A 313 24.40 1.91 -11.39
N GLU A 314 23.45 2.79 -11.10
CA GLU A 314 23.19 3.36 -9.77
C GLU A 314 21.99 2.74 -9.06
N ASP A 315 21.42 1.67 -9.63
CA ASP A 315 20.25 1.00 -9.09
C ASP A 315 20.49 0.51 -7.66
N ILE A 316 19.62 0.95 -6.74
CA ILE A 316 19.75 0.65 -5.32
C ILE A 316 19.57 -0.84 -5.04
N GLY A 317 18.53 -1.45 -5.61
CA GLY A 317 18.17 -2.84 -5.33
C GLY A 317 19.06 -3.83 -6.03
N GLN A 318 19.33 -3.62 -7.32
CA GLN A 318 20.03 -4.60 -8.14
C GLN A 318 21.55 -4.49 -8.09
N VAL A 319 22.07 -3.31 -7.77
CA VAL A 319 23.52 -3.04 -7.80
C VAL A 319 24.06 -2.66 -6.43
N LEU A 320 23.53 -1.60 -5.81
CA LEU A 320 24.13 -1.02 -4.60
C LEU A 320 24.03 -1.96 -3.41
N ILE A 321 22.80 -2.42 -3.06
CA ILE A 321 22.58 -3.28 -1.89
C ILE A 321 23.31 -4.62 -2.00
N PRO A 322 23.24 -5.38 -3.11
CA PRO A 322 24.02 -6.61 -3.28
C PRO A 322 25.53 -6.42 -3.07
N ASN A 323 26.09 -5.35 -3.66
CA ASN A 323 27.52 -5.08 -3.54
C ASN A 323 27.92 -4.72 -2.10
N LEU A 324 27.12 -3.92 -1.40
CA LEU A 324 27.38 -3.55 0.00
C LEU A 324 27.26 -4.76 0.93
N ILE A 325 26.26 -5.64 0.72
CA ILE A 325 26.09 -6.87 1.50
C ILE A 325 27.32 -7.78 1.32
N ARG A 326 27.73 -8.06 0.07
CA ARG A 326 28.92 -8.88 -0.20
C ARG A 326 30.19 -8.26 0.41
N LYS A 327 30.35 -6.94 0.30
CA LYS A 327 31.49 -6.22 0.89
C LYS A 327 31.51 -6.32 2.41
N LYS A 328 30.35 -6.12 3.07
CA LYS A 328 30.25 -6.12 4.55
C LYS A 328 30.37 -7.52 5.13
N THR A 329 29.76 -8.51 4.51
CA THR A 329 29.73 -9.89 5.01
C THR A 329 30.97 -10.70 4.61
N GLY A 330 31.60 -10.36 3.49
CA GLY A 330 32.69 -11.16 2.88
C GLY A 330 32.23 -12.50 2.30
N LYS A 331 30.91 -12.72 2.16
CA LYS A 331 30.29 -13.99 1.81
C LYS A 331 29.77 -14.01 0.38
N LYS A 332 29.65 -15.24 -0.18
CA LYS A 332 29.06 -15.47 -1.51
C LYS A 332 27.54 -15.60 -1.38
N ILE A 333 26.83 -14.47 -1.44
CA ILE A 333 25.39 -14.41 -1.35
C ILE A 333 24.78 -14.37 -2.75
N GLU A 334 23.76 -15.20 -2.96
CA GLU A 334 22.93 -15.20 -4.18
C GLU A 334 21.76 -14.22 -4.02
N PHE A 335 21.44 -13.48 -5.07
CA PHE A 335 20.33 -12.53 -5.07
C PHE A 335 19.33 -12.89 -6.16
N GLU A 336 18.06 -12.89 -5.80
CA GLU A 336 16.96 -13.04 -6.73
C GLU A 336 16.04 -11.81 -6.63
N PHE A 337 15.49 -11.39 -7.75
CA PHE A 337 14.71 -10.15 -7.85
C PHE A 337 13.28 -10.46 -8.26
N VAL A 338 12.32 -9.86 -7.56
CA VAL A 338 10.90 -9.93 -7.90
C VAL A 338 10.32 -8.52 -8.02
N TYR A 339 9.42 -8.35 -8.98
CA TYR A 339 8.80 -7.07 -9.29
C TYR A 339 7.29 -7.15 -9.09
N GLY A 340 6.70 -6.02 -8.67
CA GLY A 340 5.26 -5.93 -8.47
C GLY A 340 4.85 -6.13 -7.02
N LYS A 341 3.61 -6.55 -6.79
CA LYS A 341 3.04 -6.63 -5.44
C LYS A 341 3.27 -7.97 -4.74
N SER A 342 3.22 -9.05 -5.51
CA SER A 342 3.27 -10.43 -4.99
C SER A 342 4.69 -10.89 -4.75
N LEU A 343 4.88 -11.73 -3.74
CA LEU A 343 6.08 -12.52 -3.54
C LEU A 343 5.93 -13.88 -4.24
N PRO A 344 7.03 -14.59 -4.54
CA PRO A 344 6.95 -15.96 -5.05
C PRO A 344 6.35 -16.91 -4.00
N ASP A 345 5.72 -18.00 -4.47
CA ASP A 345 5.06 -18.98 -3.59
C ASP A 345 6.05 -19.85 -2.79
N ASP A 346 7.29 -19.99 -3.27
CA ASP A 346 8.35 -20.83 -2.71
C ASP A 346 9.33 -20.01 -1.84
N LEU A 347 8.81 -19.29 -0.86
CA LEU A 347 9.58 -18.39 0.00
C LEU A 347 10.62 -19.10 0.87
N GLU A 348 10.41 -20.34 1.23
CA GLU A 348 11.28 -21.14 2.09
C GLU A 348 12.69 -21.37 1.53
N ARG A 349 12.91 -21.13 0.25
CA ARG A 349 14.25 -21.22 -0.36
C ARG A 349 15.12 -19.98 -0.10
N PHE A 350 14.56 -18.93 0.47
CA PHE A 350 15.29 -17.70 0.80
C PHE A 350 15.65 -17.65 2.27
N SER A 351 16.76 -16.98 2.57
CA SER A 351 17.21 -16.72 3.95
C SER A 351 16.63 -15.41 4.50
N MET A 352 16.36 -14.46 3.63
CA MET A 352 15.70 -13.19 3.99
C MET A 352 15.10 -12.48 2.78
N ILE A 353 14.25 -11.50 3.08
CA ILE A 353 13.63 -10.60 2.10
C ILE A 353 14.09 -9.17 2.35
N ILE A 354 14.51 -8.48 1.30
CA ILE A 354 14.78 -7.04 1.33
C ILE A 354 13.81 -6.36 0.36
N GLN A 355 12.86 -5.59 0.88
CA GLN A 355 11.88 -4.90 0.04
C GLN A 355 12.26 -3.44 -0.21
N CYS A 356 11.82 -2.89 -1.34
CA CYS A 356 12.02 -1.48 -1.65
C CYS A 356 11.24 -0.56 -0.68
N GLY A 357 11.44 0.76 -0.79
CA GLY A 357 10.74 1.76 0.03
C GLY A 357 9.21 1.81 -0.14
N GLY A 358 8.66 1.14 -1.17
CA GLY A 358 7.23 0.96 -1.34
C GLY A 358 6.44 2.25 -1.63
N CYS A 359 7.05 3.26 -2.25
CA CYS A 359 6.38 4.53 -2.56
C CYS A 359 5.11 4.36 -3.42
N MET A 360 5.07 3.31 -4.26
CA MET A 360 3.92 2.95 -5.09
C MET A 360 3.00 1.90 -4.46
N MET A 361 3.33 1.37 -3.28
CA MET A 361 2.54 0.38 -2.56
C MET A 361 1.68 1.04 -1.49
N THR A 362 0.50 0.47 -1.27
CA THR A 362 -0.31 0.78 -0.08
C THR A 362 0.30 0.12 1.16
N ARG A 363 -0.12 0.57 2.36
CA ARG A 363 0.25 -0.08 3.62
C ARG A 363 -0.13 -1.58 3.63
N ASN A 364 -1.32 -1.91 3.14
CA ASN A 364 -1.78 -3.31 3.07
C ASN A 364 -0.84 -4.19 2.25
N ASN A 365 -0.41 -3.72 1.06
CA ASN A 365 0.55 -4.47 0.24
C ASN A 365 1.88 -4.70 0.97
N MET A 366 2.38 -3.67 1.66
CA MET A 366 3.62 -3.76 2.43
C MET A 366 3.49 -4.75 3.59
N MET A 367 2.39 -4.65 4.36
CA MET A 367 2.12 -5.55 5.49
C MET A 367 1.88 -6.99 5.06
N ASN A 368 1.25 -7.23 3.90
CA ASN A 368 1.10 -8.57 3.35
C ASN A 368 2.45 -9.26 3.14
N ARG A 369 3.47 -8.54 2.70
CA ARG A 369 4.84 -9.07 2.59
C ARG A 369 5.46 -9.37 3.96
N VAL A 370 5.22 -8.51 4.95
CA VAL A 370 5.67 -8.74 6.33
C VAL A 370 5.01 -9.98 6.92
N TYR A 371 3.71 -10.16 6.71
CA TYR A 371 2.97 -11.35 7.19
C TYR A 371 3.46 -12.62 6.51
N ALA A 372 3.65 -12.60 5.18
CA ALA A 372 4.21 -13.74 4.44
C ALA A 372 5.61 -14.11 4.95
N ALA A 373 6.47 -13.14 5.21
CA ALA A 373 7.79 -13.40 5.79
C ALA A 373 7.69 -14.05 7.19
N ARG A 374 6.77 -13.58 8.04
CA ARG A 374 6.51 -14.16 9.37
C ARG A 374 6.01 -15.60 9.31
N GLU A 375 5.05 -15.89 8.40
CA GLU A 375 4.50 -17.23 8.20
C GLU A 375 5.59 -18.25 7.81
N HIS A 376 6.58 -17.81 7.03
CA HIS A 376 7.72 -18.63 6.62
C HIS A 376 8.96 -18.49 7.52
N ASN A 377 8.86 -17.80 8.67
CA ASN A 377 9.98 -17.53 9.59
C ASN A 377 11.19 -16.87 8.89
N LEU A 378 10.96 -16.02 7.90
CA LEU A 378 11.98 -15.30 7.16
C LEU A 378 12.23 -13.92 7.77
N ALA A 379 13.49 -13.53 7.84
CA ALA A 379 13.84 -12.15 8.14
C ALA A 379 13.40 -11.24 6.99
N ILE A 380 12.82 -10.09 7.33
CA ILE A 380 12.42 -9.08 6.34
C ILE A 380 12.92 -7.70 6.76
N THR A 381 13.42 -6.93 5.81
CA THR A 381 13.82 -5.54 6.00
C THR A 381 13.49 -4.72 4.76
N ASN A 382 13.75 -3.40 4.78
CA ASN A 382 13.57 -2.55 3.62
C ASN A 382 14.88 -1.84 3.20
N TYR A 383 14.89 -1.24 2.01
CA TYR A 383 16.07 -0.56 1.46
C TYR A 383 16.64 0.50 2.38
N GLY A 384 15.81 1.36 2.99
CA GLY A 384 16.27 2.45 3.84
C GLY A 384 16.99 1.95 5.09
N VAL A 385 16.38 1.00 5.81
CA VAL A 385 16.95 0.38 7.01
C VAL A 385 18.19 -0.45 6.66
N THR A 386 18.16 -1.19 5.52
CA THR A 386 19.30 -1.95 5.02
C THR A 386 20.49 -1.04 4.72
N LEU A 387 20.27 0.05 4.02
CA LEU A 387 21.34 1.00 3.69
C LEU A 387 21.89 1.70 4.93
N ALA A 388 21.03 2.09 5.89
CA ALA A 388 21.49 2.63 7.17
C ALA A 388 22.43 1.66 7.90
N TYR A 389 22.05 0.37 7.91
CA TYR A 389 22.86 -0.69 8.52
C TYR A 389 24.20 -0.91 7.79
N LEU A 390 24.16 -1.04 6.47
CA LEU A 390 25.34 -1.32 5.65
C LEU A 390 26.34 -0.17 5.63
N LYS A 391 25.86 1.07 5.71
CA LYS A 391 26.67 2.30 5.73
C LYS A 391 27.13 2.72 7.13
N GLY A 392 26.74 2.00 8.19
CA GLY A 392 27.18 2.29 9.56
C GLY A 392 26.46 3.44 10.25
N VAL A 393 25.31 3.89 9.71
CA VAL A 393 24.50 4.97 10.30
C VAL A 393 23.26 4.45 11.03
N PHE A 394 23.18 3.13 11.24
CA PHE A 394 22.01 2.46 11.83
C PHE A 394 21.68 2.99 13.23
N ASP A 395 22.67 3.11 14.11
CA ASP A 395 22.46 3.58 15.49
C ASP A 395 22.34 5.11 15.59
N ARG A 396 22.68 5.83 14.52
CA ARG A 396 22.57 7.29 14.42
C ARG A 396 21.18 7.72 13.94
N ALA A 397 20.48 6.87 13.18
CA ALA A 397 19.19 7.17 12.62
C ALA A 397 18.06 7.09 13.67
N VAL A 398 17.06 7.97 13.55
CA VAL A 398 15.78 7.83 14.25
C VAL A 398 14.79 7.09 13.36
N TYR A 399 14.00 6.20 13.99
CA TYR A 399 13.10 5.26 13.32
C TYR A 399 11.66 5.44 13.71
#